data_800c8b27c53e65c9f0bdc83ef12b01c7
#
_entry.id   800c8b27c53e65c9f0bdc83ef12b01c7
#
_cell.length_a   1.000
_cell.length_b   1.000
_cell.length_c   1.000
_cell.angle_alpha   90.00
_cell.angle_beta   90.00
_cell.angle_gamma   90.00
#
_symmetry.space_group_name_H-M   'P 1'
#
loop_
_entity.id
_entity.type
_entity.pdbx_description
1 polymer ?
#
loop_
_entity_poly.entity_id
_entity_poly.type
_entity_poly.pdbx_seq_one_letter_code
_entity_poly.pdbx_strand_id
1 'polypeptide(L)'
;MLRILAAIFLACAIPAHAQQYDLVLRNGHVIDPKNNIDAQRDVAIRDGKIAAIEPSIPANAAKQSVDISGLYLTPGLVDIHVHIFTGLRHNAWGNGDLSVPADPFAIPNGVTTVADAGSSGWRDFPEFRRRIIDNSRTRVFAFINIIGSGMVNEDDVAEQNEHDMDLDALSKIIEQNKDIIVGIKTAHWQQPNFISVKKAVEAGNRNHLPVMVDFGWFDNKSYKEMVETILRPGDISTHVFRMPAPLLGPDGKPAPYMLDARKRGIKFDVGHGGGSFTFALAEPMVKNGFFPDSISTDLHVGSATGVMLNLPNVMSKILALGVPLAEVIRESTTNPATEIGHPELGQIAVGSVADIAVLRVDHGNFGYADLAGGKVNGTERIVPEMTIRAGRVVFDLNARTAVPWREGHLKYATR
;
A
#
# COMPACT_ATOMS: atom_id res chain seq x y z
N MET A 1 24.43 -81.50 -11.92
CA MET A 1 23.16 -80.75 -11.78
C MET A 1 23.47 -79.47 -10.98
N LEU A 2 23.64 -78.38 -11.70
CA LEU A 2 24.01 -77.09 -11.11
C LEU A 2 22.74 -76.22 -11.08
N ARG A 3 22.20 -75.88 -9.87
CA ARG A 3 21.02 -75.01 -9.73
C ARG A 3 21.51 -73.56 -9.61
N ILE A 4 21.19 -72.75 -10.63
CA ILE A 4 21.40 -71.32 -10.65
C ILE A 4 20.24 -70.68 -9.95
N LEU A 5 20.46 -70.06 -8.75
CA LEU A 5 19.48 -69.18 -8.08
C LEU A 5 19.58 -67.80 -8.74
N ALA A 6 18.53 -67.40 -9.45
CA ALA A 6 18.39 -66.03 -9.92
C ALA A 6 17.80 -65.16 -8.79
N ALA A 7 18.59 -64.25 -8.27
CA ALA A 7 18.12 -63.21 -7.33
C ALA A 7 17.44 -62.08 -8.10
N ILE A 8 16.12 -61.93 -7.96
CA ILE A 8 15.38 -60.83 -8.52
C ILE A 8 15.57 -59.62 -7.56
N PHE A 9 16.35 -58.65 -7.98
CA PHE A 9 16.39 -57.34 -7.32
C PHE A 9 15.13 -56.55 -7.71
N LEU A 10 14.21 -56.43 -6.78
CA LEU A 10 13.09 -55.51 -6.89
C LEU A 10 13.57 -54.09 -6.60
N ALA A 11 13.91 -53.34 -7.64
CA ALA A 11 14.21 -51.92 -7.52
C ALA A 11 12.90 -51.19 -7.16
N CYS A 12 12.74 -50.81 -5.88
CA CYS A 12 11.73 -49.84 -5.47
C CYS A 12 12.04 -48.51 -6.17
N ALA A 13 11.37 -48.23 -7.27
CA ALA A 13 11.35 -46.88 -7.85
C ALA A 13 10.65 -45.97 -6.84
N ILE A 14 11.43 -45.20 -6.10
CA ILE A 14 10.91 -44.05 -5.33
C ILE A 14 10.37 -43.09 -6.41
N PRO A 15 9.05 -42.79 -6.42
CA PRO A 15 8.55 -41.80 -7.37
C PRO A 15 9.30 -40.50 -7.12
N ALA A 16 10.08 -40.03 -8.09
CA ALA A 16 10.60 -38.69 -8.10
C ALA A 16 9.37 -37.76 -8.05
N HIS A 17 9.08 -37.20 -6.88
CA HIS A 17 8.05 -36.19 -6.78
C HIS A 17 8.51 -35.05 -7.69
N ALA A 18 7.84 -34.91 -8.83
CA ALA A 18 8.07 -33.77 -9.70
C ALA A 18 7.85 -32.50 -8.87
N GLN A 19 8.79 -31.56 -8.97
CA GLN A 19 8.69 -30.27 -8.29
C GLN A 19 7.37 -29.60 -8.73
N GLN A 20 6.41 -29.63 -7.84
CA GLN A 20 5.03 -29.19 -8.12
C GLN A 20 4.91 -27.67 -8.09
N TYR A 21 5.81 -27.00 -7.34
CA TYR A 21 5.78 -25.55 -7.09
C TYR A 21 7.07 -24.88 -7.56
N ASP A 22 6.97 -23.59 -7.86
CA ASP A 22 8.14 -22.77 -8.18
C ASP A 22 8.89 -22.35 -6.90
N LEU A 23 8.12 -21.91 -5.89
CA LEU A 23 8.63 -21.45 -4.60
C LEU A 23 7.70 -21.94 -3.48
N VAL A 24 8.31 -22.36 -2.36
CA VAL A 24 7.59 -22.59 -1.10
C VAL A 24 8.24 -21.75 0.00
N LEU A 25 7.42 -20.94 0.67
CA LEU A 25 7.76 -20.23 1.89
C LEU A 25 7.29 -21.07 3.06
N ARG A 26 8.23 -21.50 3.91
CA ARG A 26 7.96 -22.49 4.97
C ARG A 26 8.09 -21.90 6.36
N ASN A 27 7.31 -22.45 7.29
CA ASN A 27 7.37 -22.16 8.72
C ASN A 27 7.05 -20.70 9.08
N GLY A 28 6.43 -19.93 8.18
CA GLY A 28 6.04 -18.55 8.46
C GLY A 28 4.75 -18.43 9.25
N HIS A 29 4.60 -17.35 10.02
CA HIS A 29 3.34 -16.99 10.62
C HIS A 29 2.51 -16.16 9.63
N VAL A 30 1.50 -16.75 9.03
CA VAL A 30 0.63 -16.08 8.04
C VAL A 30 -0.39 -15.21 8.77
N ILE A 31 -0.43 -13.92 8.43
CA ILE A 31 -1.49 -12.98 8.81
C ILE A 31 -2.21 -12.53 7.54
N ASP A 32 -3.41 -13.05 7.34
CA ASP A 32 -4.31 -12.65 6.26
C ASP A 32 -5.68 -12.29 6.84
N PRO A 33 -5.91 -11.00 7.14
CA PRO A 33 -7.14 -10.57 7.79
C PRO A 33 -8.40 -10.80 6.96
N LYS A 34 -8.29 -10.84 5.62
CA LYS A 34 -9.44 -11.07 4.75
C LYS A 34 -9.97 -12.51 4.85
N ASN A 35 -9.08 -13.47 4.98
CA ASN A 35 -9.43 -14.88 5.06
C ASN A 35 -9.40 -15.41 6.51
N ASN A 36 -9.26 -14.53 7.51
CA ASN A 36 -9.17 -14.86 8.95
C ASN A 36 -8.07 -15.89 9.23
N ILE A 37 -6.91 -15.76 8.58
CA ILE A 37 -5.74 -16.57 8.86
C ILE A 37 -4.81 -15.77 9.77
N ASP A 38 -4.51 -16.33 10.95
CA ASP A 38 -3.51 -15.84 11.90
C ASP A 38 -2.87 -17.07 12.52
N ALA A 39 -1.97 -17.72 11.77
CA ALA A 39 -1.42 -19.02 12.11
C ALA A 39 -0.16 -19.37 11.32
N GLN A 40 0.65 -20.28 11.90
CA GLN A 40 1.78 -20.86 11.16
C GLN A 40 1.31 -21.69 9.98
N ARG A 41 1.78 -21.35 8.77
CA ARG A 41 1.47 -22.03 7.51
C ARG A 41 2.66 -21.97 6.55
N ASP A 42 2.73 -22.97 5.67
CA ASP A 42 3.55 -22.96 4.48
C ASP A 42 2.71 -22.44 3.29
N VAL A 43 3.30 -21.61 2.45
CA VAL A 43 2.67 -21.05 1.27
C VAL A 43 3.45 -21.45 0.03
N ALA A 44 2.79 -22.14 -0.90
CA ALA A 44 3.37 -22.56 -2.17
C ALA A 44 2.92 -21.63 -3.31
N ILE A 45 3.86 -21.34 -4.20
CA ILE A 45 3.67 -20.47 -5.37
C ILE A 45 3.96 -21.29 -6.62
N ARG A 46 3.08 -21.15 -7.62
CA ARG A 46 3.26 -21.71 -8.95
C ARG A 46 2.67 -20.77 -10.00
N ASP A 47 3.42 -20.55 -11.09
CA ASP A 47 2.99 -19.69 -12.22
C ASP A 47 2.52 -18.29 -11.77
N GLY A 48 3.22 -17.70 -10.80
CA GLY A 48 2.91 -16.37 -10.27
C GLY A 48 1.70 -16.29 -9.33
N LYS A 49 1.11 -17.42 -8.96
CA LYS A 49 -0.09 -17.49 -8.11
C LYS A 49 0.16 -18.32 -6.84
N ILE A 50 -0.61 -18.04 -5.81
CA ILE A 50 -0.71 -18.90 -4.62
C ILE A 50 -1.30 -20.25 -5.07
N ALA A 51 -0.56 -21.32 -4.88
CA ALA A 51 -0.96 -22.68 -5.29
C ALA A 51 -1.47 -23.52 -4.12
N ALA A 52 -0.91 -23.31 -2.90
CA ALA A 52 -1.36 -23.99 -1.69
C ALA A 52 -1.04 -23.16 -0.44
N ILE A 53 -1.83 -23.36 0.61
CA ILE A 53 -1.63 -22.81 1.95
C ILE A 53 -1.89 -23.96 2.91
N GLU A 54 -0.84 -24.54 3.49
CA GLU A 54 -0.94 -25.78 4.24
C GLU A 54 -0.19 -25.67 5.58
N PRO A 55 -0.50 -26.50 6.57
CA PRO A 55 0.28 -26.57 7.80
C PRO A 55 1.75 -26.93 7.57
N SER A 56 2.04 -27.74 6.55
CA SER A 56 3.41 -28.13 6.16
C SER A 56 3.44 -28.59 4.70
N ILE A 57 4.42 -28.11 3.95
CA ILE A 57 4.70 -28.53 2.56
C ILE A 57 6.15 -29.05 2.51
N PRO A 58 6.39 -30.27 1.96
CA PRO A 58 7.74 -30.79 1.83
C PRO A 58 8.65 -29.87 1.02
N ALA A 59 9.88 -29.65 1.49
CA ALA A 59 10.83 -28.76 0.81
C ALA A 59 11.14 -29.18 -0.63
N ASN A 60 11.16 -30.49 -0.91
CA ASN A 60 11.41 -31.05 -2.23
C ASN A 60 10.21 -30.96 -3.19
N ALA A 61 9.06 -30.49 -2.73
CA ALA A 61 7.90 -30.27 -3.58
C ALA A 61 8.03 -29.00 -4.46
N ALA A 62 9.05 -28.17 -4.23
CA ALA A 62 9.30 -26.94 -4.98
C ALA A 62 10.68 -26.90 -5.61
N LYS A 63 10.83 -26.09 -6.68
CA LYS A 63 12.13 -25.76 -7.28
C LYS A 63 13.01 -25.00 -6.28
N GLN A 64 12.37 -24.14 -5.46
CA GLN A 64 13.03 -23.38 -4.42
C GLN A 64 12.18 -23.43 -3.13
N SER A 65 12.84 -23.67 -2.00
CA SER A 65 12.20 -23.68 -0.68
C SER A 65 12.95 -22.73 0.23
N VAL A 66 12.23 -21.81 0.86
CA VAL A 66 12.78 -20.78 1.74
C VAL A 66 12.17 -20.94 3.13
N ASP A 67 13.04 -21.06 4.14
CA ASP A 67 12.63 -21.05 5.53
C ASP A 67 12.46 -19.61 6.02
N ILE A 68 11.24 -19.30 6.45
CA ILE A 68 10.85 -17.99 7.01
C ILE A 68 10.40 -18.15 8.47
N SER A 69 10.97 -19.11 9.21
CA SER A 69 10.71 -19.28 10.63
C SER A 69 10.95 -17.98 11.40
N GLY A 70 10.02 -17.64 12.30
CA GLY A 70 10.07 -16.41 13.10
C GLY A 70 9.70 -15.14 12.34
N LEU A 71 9.24 -15.25 11.09
CA LEU A 71 8.77 -14.13 10.28
C LEU A 71 7.27 -14.21 10.04
N TYR A 72 6.68 -13.05 9.77
CA TYR A 72 5.29 -12.91 9.36
C TYR A 72 5.20 -12.89 7.84
N LEU A 73 4.24 -13.62 7.30
CA LEU A 73 3.89 -13.63 5.89
C LEU A 73 2.50 -13.00 5.73
N THR A 74 2.44 -11.89 4.99
CA THR A 74 1.21 -11.12 4.79
C THR A 74 0.92 -10.97 3.29
N PRO A 75 -0.29 -10.59 2.89
CA PRO A 75 -0.49 -10.04 1.55
C PRO A 75 0.53 -8.93 1.30
N GLY A 76 0.90 -8.72 0.05
CA GLY A 76 1.76 -7.59 -0.31
C GLY A 76 1.13 -6.29 0.17
N LEU A 77 1.96 -5.42 0.75
CA LEU A 77 1.48 -4.13 1.26
C LEU A 77 0.95 -3.26 0.12
N VAL A 78 -0.10 -2.51 0.40
CA VAL A 78 -0.79 -1.62 -0.54
C VAL A 78 -0.75 -0.20 0.01
N ASP A 79 -0.08 0.70 -0.70
CA ASP A 79 0.04 2.12 -0.34
C ASP A 79 -0.81 2.96 -1.31
N ILE A 80 -1.96 3.42 -0.84
CA ILE A 80 -2.93 4.13 -1.69
C ILE A 80 -2.69 5.64 -1.81
N HIS A 81 -1.62 6.14 -1.20
CA HIS A 81 -1.30 7.57 -1.27
C HIS A 81 0.19 7.77 -1.51
N VAL A 82 0.55 7.87 -2.78
CA VAL A 82 1.93 8.15 -3.21
C VAL A 82 1.94 9.18 -4.34
N HIS A 83 3.08 9.83 -4.55
CA HIS A 83 3.33 10.76 -5.65
C HIS A 83 4.53 10.25 -6.46
N ILE A 84 4.25 9.68 -7.63
CA ILE A 84 5.27 8.93 -8.40
C ILE A 84 5.39 9.35 -9.87
N PHE A 85 4.71 10.39 -10.29
CA PHE A 85 4.82 10.91 -11.65
C PHE A 85 6.06 11.78 -11.80
N THR A 86 7.22 11.15 -11.94
CA THR A 86 8.52 11.81 -12.03
C THR A 86 8.88 12.26 -13.44
N GLY A 87 9.70 13.31 -13.54
CA GLY A 87 10.42 13.68 -14.77
C GLY A 87 9.57 14.29 -15.87
N LEU A 88 8.42 14.89 -15.56
CA LEU A 88 7.59 15.58 -16.54
C LEU A 88 8.23 16.89 -16.99
N ARG A 89 8.89 17.63 -16.10
CA ARG A 89 9.53 18.92 -16.38
C ARG A 89 11.02 18.76 -16.64
N HIS A 90 11.56 19.64 -17.46
CA HIS A 90 12.94 19.56 -17.93
C HIS A 90 14.00 19.60 -16.81
N ASN A 91 13.73 20.31 -15.74
CA ASN A 91 14.62 20.44 -14.58
C ASN A 91 14.05 19.79 -13.30
N ALA A 92 12.91 19.11 -13.41
CA ALA A 92 12.25 18.55 -12.25
C ALA A 92 12.74 17.13 -12.00
N TRP A 93 13.09 16.86 -10.78
CA TRP A 93 13.33 15.53 -10.27
C TRP A 93 12.04 14.69 -10.34
N GLY A 94 10.94 15.40 -10.23
CA GLY A 94 9.61 14.84 -10.31
C GLY A 94 8.63 15.82 -10.91
N ASN A 95 7.39 15.42 -11.03
CA ASN A 95 6.31 16.35 -11.29
C ASN A 95 6.09 17.20 -10.04
N GLY A 96 6.02 18.52 -10.19
CA GLY A 96 5.94 19.43 -9.03
C GLY A 96 7.15 19.33 -8.08
N ASP A 97 8.28 18.84 -8.55
CA ASP A 97 9.53 18.68 -7.81
C ASP A 97 9.47 17.77 -6.57
N LEU A 98 8.33 17.11 -6.32
CA LEU A 98 8.11 16.30 -5.14
C LEU A 98 7.98 14.80 -5.42
N SER A 99 7.56 14.38 -6.60
CA SER A 99 7.36 12.97 -6.93
C SER A 99 8.67 12.17 -6.91
N VAL A 100 8.58 10.90 -6.53
CA VAL A 100 9.72 9.95 -6.51
C VAL A 100 9.41 8.72 -7.36
N PRO A 101 10.42 7.96 -7.86
CA PRO A 101 10.17 6.68 -8.53
C PRO A 101 9.53 5.67 -7.56
N ALA A 102 8.55 4.89 -8.02
CA ALA A 102 7.87 3.92 -7.15
C ALA A 102 8.78 2.79 -6.67
N ASP A 103 9.48 2.13 -7.58
CA ASP A 103 10.19 0.87 -7.31
C ASP A 103 11.23 0.96 -6.17
N PRO A 104 12.11 1.99 -6.09
CA PRO A 104 13.08 2.10 -5.01
C PRO A 104 12.47 2.29 -3.62
N PHE A 105 11.26 2.84 -3.55
CA PHE A 105 10.58 3.12 -2.28
C PHE A 105 9.51 2.09 -1.93
N ALA A 106 8.93 1.40 -2.90
CA ALA A 106 7.92 0.37 -2.69
C ALA A 106 8.56 -1.02 -2.45
N ILE A 107 9.34 -1.49 -3.40
CA ILE A 107 9.86 -2.87 -3.42
C ILE A 107 10.67 -3.23 -2.16
N PRO A 108 11.63 -2.42 -1.68
CA PRO A 108 12.38 -2.77 -0.47
C PRO A 108 11.56 -2.69 0.82
N ASN A 109 10.35 -2.19 0.74
CA ASN A 109 9.48 -1.95 1.88
C ASN A 109 8.26 -2.89 1.97
N GLY A 110 8.26 -3.99 1.21
CA GLY A 110 7.14 -4.95 1.23
C GLY A 110 5.93 -4.51 0.41
N VAL A 111 5.99 -3.33 -0.22
CA VAL A 111 4.87 -2.75 -0.98
C VAL A 111 4.87 -3.33 -2.39
N THR A 112 3.80 -4.00 -2.75
CA THR A 112 3.61 -4.62 -4.07
C THR A 112 2.70 -3.81 -4.98
N THR A 113 1.88 -2.94 -4.38
CA THR A 113 0.88 -2.13 -5.07
C THR A 113 0.86 -0.72 -4.50
N VAL A 114 0.83 0.28 -5.37
CA VAL A 114 0.67 1.69 -4.99
C VAL A 114 -0.46 2.32 -5.80
N ALA A 115 -1.09 3.36 -5.24
CA ALA A 115 -1.96 4.24 -6.01
C ALA A 115 -1.43 5.67 -5.93
N ASP A 116 -1.12 6.25 -7.08
CA ASP A 116 -0.72 7.66 -7.18
C ASP A 116 -1.91 8.55 -6.83
N ALA A 117 -1.69 9.50 -5.93
CA ALA A 117 -2.75 10.32 -5.38
C ALA A 117 -2.87 11.68 -6.10
N GLY A 118 -3.01 11.64 -7.42
CA GLY A 118 -3.34 12.81 -8.21
C GLY A 118 -2.15 13.64 -8.66
N SER A 119 -0.95 13.05 -8.73
CA SER A 119 0.19 13.72 -9.37
C SER A 119 -0.11 14.10 -10.81
N SER A 120 -0.95 13.30 -11.51
CA SER A 120 -1.45 13.56 -12.86
C SER A 120 -2.93 13.91 -12.85
N GLY A 121 -3.29 14.90 -13.67
CA GLY A 121 -4.66 15.15 -14.13
C GLY A 121 -4.92 14.57 -15.51
N TRP A 122 -6.08 14.91 -16.11
CA TRP A 122 -6.51 14.34 -17.38
C TRP A 122 -5.63 14.75 -18.57
N ARG A 123 -4.89 15.86 -18.50
CA ARG A 123 -3.99 16.30 -19.58
C ARG A 123 -2.76 15.43 -19.71
N ASP A 124 -2.16 15.06 -18.58
CA ASP A 124 -0.85 14.43 -18.52
C ASP A 124 -0.93 12.92 -18.26
N PHE A 125 -2.14 12.38 -18.03
CA PHE A 125 -2.33 10.98 -17.69
C PHE A 125 -1.79 10.01 -18.76
N PRO A 126 -1.95 10.25 -20.06
CA PRO A 126 -1.35 9.38 -21.09
C PRO A 126 0.18 9.30 -20.98
N GLU A 127 0.83 10.42 -20.64
CA GLU A 127 2.27 10.47 -20.45
C GLU A 127 2.68 9.76 -19.14
N PHE A 128 1.92 9.94 -18.06
CA PHE A 128 2.11 9.23 -16.80
C PHE A 128 2.02 7.72 -16.99
N ARG A 129 0.97 7.24 -17.69
CA ARG A 129 0.80 5.83 -18.01
C ARG A 129 2.00 5.30 -18.81
N ARG A 130 2.30 5.93 -19.92
CA ARG A 130 3.35 5.48 -20.85
C ARG A 130 4.76 5.44 -20.20
N ARG A 131 5.09 6.45 -19.39
CA ARG A 131 6.46 6.60 -18.85
C ARG A 131 6.67 5.88 -17.53
N ILE A 132 5.69 5.91 -16.66
CA ILE A 132 5.84 5.45 -15.27
C ILE A 132 5.06 4.16 -15.05
N ILE A 133 3.74 4.18 -15.26
CA ILE A 133 2.88 3.05 -14.87
C ILE A 133 3.29 1.77 -15.61
N ASP A 134 3.36 1.84 -16.94
CA ASP A 134 3.67 0.68 -17.79
C ASP A 134 5.12 0.18 -17.66
N ASN A 135 6.01 0.94 -17.00
CA ASN A 135 7.42 0.57 -16.80
C ASN A 135 7.79 0.23 -15.35
N SER A 136 6.88 0.40 -14.41
CA SER A 136 7.13 0.09 -13.00
C SER A 136 7.03 -1.41 -12.74
N ARG A 137 7.91 -1.94 -11.89
CA ARG A 137 7.84 -3.31 -11.37
C ARG A 137 6.79 -3.43 -10.27
N THR A 138 6.60 -2.36 -9.51
CA THR A 138 5.48 -2.18 -8.57
C THR A 138 4.18 -2.06 -9.37
N ARG A 139 3.09 -2.66 -8.88
CA ARG A 139 1.77 -2.42 -9.49
C ARG A 139 1.35 -0.99 -9.16
N VAL A 140 0.99 -0.24 -10.19
CA VAL A 140 0.59 1.17 -10.06
C VAL A 140 -0.85 1.34 -10.50
N PHE A 141 -1.66 1.89 -9.61
CA PHE A 141 -2.96 2.48 -9.88
C PHE A 141 -2.88 4.00 -9.70
N ALA A 142 -3.96 4.71 -9.99
CA ALA A 142 -4.02 6.15 -9.82
C ALA A 142 -5.41 6.66 -9.43
N PHE A 143 -5.45 7.58 -8.47
CA PHE A 143 -6.51 8.55 -8.33
C PHE A 143 -6.17 9.71 -9.27
N ILE A 144 -6.96 9.91 -10.30
CA ILE A 144 -6.72 11.02 -11.24
C ILE A 144 -7.13 12.36 -10.61
N ASN A 145 -6.30 13.39 -10.72
CA ASN A 145 -6.62 14.70 -10.17
C ASN A 145 -7.79 15.34 -10.93
N ILE A 146 -8.71 15.98 -10.17
CA ILE A 146 -9.83 16.76 -10.75
C ILE A 146 -9.32 17.94 -11.59
N ILE A 147 -8.14 18.48 -11.28
CA ILE A 147 -7.43 19.49 -12.05
C ILE A 147 -6.71 18.84 -13.22
N GLY A 148 -6.87 19.39 -14.42
CA GLY A 148 -6.33 18.79 -15.64
C GLY A 148 -4.82 18.63 -15.66
N SER A 149 -4.07 19.53 -15.03
CA SER A 149 -2.61 19.47 -14.93
C SER A 149 -2.10 18.61 -13.74
N GLY A 150 -2.98 18.14 -12.86
CA GLY A 150 -2.57 17.48 -11.63
C GLY A 150 -1.77 18.38 -10.69
N MET A 151 -0.99 17.77 -9.80
CA MET A 151 -0.12 18.48 -8.86
C MET A 151 1.20 18.84 -9.53
N VAL A 152 1.27 20.01 -10.14
CA VAL A 152 2.44 20.41 -10.94
C VAL A 152 3.39 21.39 -10.26
N ASN A 153 3.01 21.96 -9.11
CA ASN A 153 3.80 22.95 -8.38
C ASN A 153 3.68 22.75 -6.86
N GLU A 154 4.75 23.08 -6.14
CA GLU A 154 4.75 23.11 -4.67
C GLU A 154 3.87 24.22 -4.08
N ASP A 155 3.65 25.30 -4.83
CA ASP A 155 2.85 26.46 -4.40
C ASP A 155 1.35 26.28 -4.60
N ASP A 156 0.93 25.12 -5.08
CA ASP A 156 -0.48 24.71 -5.29
C ASP A 156 -1.27 25.64 -6.24
N VAL A 157 -0.61 26.53 -6.97
CA VAL A 157 -1.28 27.53 -7.82
C VAL A 157 -2.12 26.87 -8.92
N ALA A 158 -1.61 25.80 -9.52
CA ALA A 158 -2.33 25.07 -10.57
C ALA A 158 -3.64 24.48 -10.05
N GLU A 159 -3.69 24.02 -8.80
CA GLU A 159 -4.86 23.39 -8.18
C GLU A 159 -5.96 24.41 -7.80
N GLN A 160 -5.70 25.71 -7.91
CA GLN A 160 -6.70 26.77 -7.66
C GLN A 160 -7.50 27.16 -8.92
N ASN A 161 -7.26 26.53 -10.07
CA ASN A 161 -7.93 26.86 -11.31
C ASN A 161 -9.22 26.06 -11.52
N GLU A 162 -10.35 26.62 -11.13
CA GLU A 162 -11.66 25.99 -11.33
C GLU A 162 -11.98 25.66 -12.80
N HIS A 163 -11.50 26.49 -13.74
CA HIS A 163 -11.72 26.28 -15.18
C HIS A 163 -10.98 25.05 -15.73
N ASP A 164 -10.00 24.54 -14.99
CA ASP A 164 -9.26 23.33 -15.32
C ASP A 164 -9.92 22.03 -14.83
N MET A 165 -11.04 22.15 -14.10
CA MET A 165 -11.86 21.02 -13.65
C MET A 165 -12.87 20.63 -14.75
N ASP A 166 -12.36 20.11 -15.88
CA ASP A 166 -13.18 19.67 -17.02
C ASP A 166 -13.63 18.22 -16.82
N LEU A 167 -14.89 18.03 -16.42
CA LEU A 167 -15.45 16.71 -16.10
C LEU A 167 -15.63 15.82 -17.34
N ASP A 168 -15.81 16.39 -18.52
CA ASP A 168 -15.99 15.63 -19.76
C ASP A 168 -14.63 15.08 -20.24
N ALA A 169 -13.58 15.94 -20.22
CA ALA A 169 -12.22 15.52 -20.51
C ALA A 169 -11.73 14.47 -19.49
N LEU A 170 -12.00 14.68 -18.21
CA LEU A 170 -11.67 13.74 -17.14
C LEU A 170 -12.35 12.38 -17.37
N SER A 171 -13.68 12.37 -17.61
CA SER A 171 -14.43 11.12 -17.84
C SER A 171 -13.93 10.36 -19.06
N LYS A 172 -13.52 11.07 -20.12
CA LYS A 172 -12.93 10.45 -21.31
C LYS A 172 -11.62 9.73 -20.99
N ILE A 173 -10.74 10.32 -20.17
CA ILE A 173 -9.49 9.69 -19.76
C ILE A 173 -9.76 8.49 -18.83
N ILE A 174 -10.71 8.60 -17.91
CA ILE A 174 -11.12 7.48 -17.05
C ILE A 174 -11.61 6.30 -17.90
N GLU A 175 -12.49 6.55 -18.89
CA GLU A 175 -13.01 5.50 -19.78
C GLU A 175 -11.89 4.76 -20.53
N GLN A 176 -10.86 5.49 -20.97
CA GLN A 176 -9.72 4.94 -21.71
C GLN A 176 -8.71 4.18 -20.80
N ASN A 177 -8.80 4.34 -19.49
CA ASN A 177 -7.83 3.82 -18.52
C ASN A 177 -8.49 3.18 -17.30
N LYS A 178 -9.64 2.51 -17.48
CA LYS A 178 -10.40 1.84 -16.42
C LYS A 178 -9.60 0.76 -15.68
N ASP A 179 -8.58 0.23 -16.30
CA ASP A 179 -7.68 -0.77 -15.74
C ASP A 179 -6.67 -0.19 -14.74
N ILE A 180 -6.54 1.14 -14.71
CA ILE A 180 -5.54 1.86 -13.90
C ILE A 180 -6.17 2.89 -12.97
N ILE A 181 -7.17 3.64 -13.45
CA ILE A 181 -7.79 4.71 -12.66
C ILE A 181 -8.80 4.12 -11.69
N VAL A 182 -8.53 4.27 -10.38
CA VAL A 182 -9.31 3.68 -9.29
C VAL A 182 -10.11 4.70 -8.48
N GLY A 183 -9.93 6.00 -8.77
CA GLY A 183 -10.64 7.07 -8.07
C GLY A 183 -10.25 8.45 -8.60
N ILE A 184 -10.78 9.46 -7.94
CA ILE A 184 -10.53 10.86 -8.27
C ILE A 184 -9.89 11.53 -7.06
N LYS A 185 -8.85 12.32 -7.27
CA LYS A 185 -8.19 13.12 -6.24
C LYS A 185 -8.61 14.58 -6.35
N THR A 186 -8.80 15.22 -5.21
CA THR A 186 -8.79 16.67 -5.05
C THR A 186 -7.95 17.04 -3.83
N ALA A 187 -7.13 18.07 -3.96
CA ALA A 187 -6.22 18.50 -2.90
C ALA A 187 -6.06 20.02 -2.89
N HIS A 188 -5.53 20.54 -1.80
CA HIS A 188 -4.98 21.88 -1.61
C HIS A 188 -5.88 23.06 -2.02
N TRP A 189 -7.21 22.85 -2.19
CA TRP A 189 -8.14 23.91 -2.59
C TRP A 189 -8.24 24.98 -1.49
N GLN A 190 -7.75 26.19 -1.78
CA GLN A 190 -7.59 27.26 -0.79
C GLN A 190 -8.83 28.18 -0.67
N GLN A 191 -9.71 28.15 -1.67
CA GLN A 191 -10.88 29.04 -1.64
C GLN A 191 -11.87 28.65 -0.53
N PRO A 192 -12.63 29.63 0.04
CA PRO A 192 -13.58 29.41 1.13
C PRO A 192 -14.88 28.77 0.63
N ASN A 193 -14.76 27.73 -0.17
CA ASN A 193 -15.86 26.96 -0.73
C ASN A 193 -15.44 25.53 -1.00
N PHE A 194 -16.40 24.69 -1.40
CA PHE A 194 -16.19 23.27 -1.70
C PHE A 194 -16.28 22.94 -3.20
N ILE A 195 -15.99 23.87 -4.09
CA ILE A 195 -16.16 23.66 -5.53
C ILE A 195 -15.33 22.45 -6.00
N SER A 196 -14.05 22.36 -5.63
CA SER A 196 -13.19 21.25 -6.07
C SER A 196 -13.70 19.90 -5.55
N VAL A 197 -14.10 19.83 -4.28
CA VAL A 197 -14.66 18.60 -3.68
C VAL A 197 -15.99 18.21 -4.35
N LYS A 198 -16.88 19.19 -4.56
CA LYS A 198 -18.19 18.94 -5.21
C LYS A 198 -18.03 18.48 -6.65
N LYS A 199 -17.12 19.09 -7.42
CA LYS A 199 -16.80 18.65 -8.78
C LYS A 199 -16.15 17.26 -8.81
N ALA A 200 -15.27 16.97 -7.87
CA ALA A 200 -14.69 15.62 -7.74
C ALA A 200 -15.78 14.58 -7.42
N VAL A 201 -16.69 14.88 -6.50
CA VAL A 201 -17.84 14.02 -6.16
C VAL A 201 -18.78 13.85 -7.37
N GLU A 202 -19.05 14.92 -8.13
CA GLU A 202 -19.83 14.84 -9.37
C GLU A 202 -19.15 13.92 -10.40
N ALA A 203 -17.84 14.10 -10.62
CA ALA A 203 -17.05 13.22 -11.49
C ALA A 203 -17.06 11.76 -10.99
N GLY A 204 -16.94 11.56 -9.67
CA GLY A 204 -17.05 10.24 -9.04
C GLY A 204 -18.43 9.59 -9.27
N ASN A 205 -19.51 10.36 -9.20
CA ASN A 205 -20.85 9.86 -9.52
C ASN A 205 -20.99 9.46 -10.99
N ARG A 206 -20.47 10.28 -11.91
CA ARG A 206 -20.50 10.01 -13.37
C ARG A 206 -19.74 8.73 -13.74
N ASN A 207 -18.65 8.46 -13.06
CA ASN A 207 -17.73 7.38 -13.40
C ASN A 207 -17.78 6.17 -12.43
N HIS A 208 -18.65 6.21 -11.41
CA HIS A 208 -18.78 5.18 -10.37
C HIS A 208 -17.48 4.92 -9.60
N LEU A 209 -16.73 5.97 -9.31
CA LEU A 209 -15.44 5.93 -8.62
C LEU A 209 -15.51 6.65 -7.27
N PRO A 210 -14.71 6.23 -6.26
CA PRO A 210 -14.53 6.97 -5.04
C PRO A 210 -13.73 8.25 -5.26
N VAL A 211 -13.84 9.17 -4.30
CA VAL A 211 -13.04 10.40 -4.29
C VAL A 211 -12.11 10.36 -3.08
N MET A 212 -10.83 10.64 -3.28
CA MET A 212 -9.89 10.90 -2.20
C MET A 212 -9.71 12.42 -2.05
N VAL A 213 -9.98 12.93 -0.86
CA VAL A 213 -9.91 14.36 -0.55
C VAL A 213 -8.79 14.64 0.44
N ASP A 214 -7.82 15.45 0.04
CA ASP A 214 -7.00 16.24 0.95
C ASP A 214 -7.72 17.57 1.18
N PHE A 215 -8.20 17.77 2.41
CA PHE A 215 -8.98 18.96 2.76
C PHE A 215 -8.16 20.26 2.66
N GLY A 216 -6.86 20.19 2.82
CA GLY A 216 -5.94 21.30 2.69
C GLY A 216 -6.05 22.31 3.83
N TRP A 217 -6.81 23.37 3.64
CA TRP A 217 -6.85 24.53 4.54
C TRP A 217 -8.09 24.52 5.44
N PHE A 218 -7.86 24.59 6.76
CA PHE A 218 -8.90 24.52 7.79
C PHE A 218 -9.44 25.88 8.23
N ASP A 219 -8.76 26.97 7.87
CA ASP A 219 -9.06 28.31 8.40
C ASP A 219 -10.30 28.96 7.79
N ASN A 220 -10.69 28.56 6.59
CA ASN A 220 -11.71 29.26 5.80
C ASN A 220 -12.92 28.40 5.40
N LYS A 221 -12.94 27.11 5.76
CA LYS A 221 -14.02 26.15 5.46
C LYS A 221 -14.11 25.05 6.49
N SER A 222 -15.29 24.47 6.66
CA SER A 222 -15.55 23.49 7.70
C SER A 222 -15.25 22.07 7.25
N TYR A 223 -14.22 21.45 7.86
CA TYR A 223 -13.95 20.02 7.67
C TYR A 223 -15.17 19.16 8.05
N LYS A 224 -15.83 19.49 9.17
CA LYS A 224 -17.04 18.81 9.61
C LYS A 224 -18.13 18.86 8.52
N GLU A 225 -18.40 20.03 7.94
CA GLU A 225 -19.40 20.18 6.88
C GLU A 225 -19.09 19.28 5.67
N MET A 226 -17.84 19.26 5.21
CA MET A 226 -17.41 18.38 4.12
C MET A 226 -17.71 16.92 4.43
N VAL A 227 -17.26 16.46 5.58
CA VAL A 227 -17.40 15.05 5.98
C VAL A 227 -18.87 14.67 6.19
N GLU A 228 -19.70 15.55 6.78
CA GLU A 228 -21.10 15.26 7.05
C GLU A 228 -22.00 15.34 5.82
N THR A 229 -21.73 16.27 4.89
CA THR A 229 -22.73 16.65 3.87
C THR A 229 -22.29 16.44 2.43
N ILE A 230 -20.98 16.33 2.15
CA ILE A 230 -20.48 16.26 0.77
C ILE A 230 -19.95 14.87 0.44
N LEU A 231 -19.16 14.25 1.33
CA LEU A 231 -18.58 12.95 1.08
C LEU A 231 -19.62 11.83 1.09
N ARG A 232 -19.44 10.87 0.18
CA ARG A 232 -20.32 9.72 -0.06
C ARG A 232 -19.73 8.46 0.59
N PRO A 233 -20.52 7.43 0.86
CA PRO A 233 -20.00 6.11 1.22
C PRO A 233 -18.95 5.64 0.21
N GLY A 234 -17.78 5.25 0.72
CA GLY A 234 -16.62 4.85 -0.09
C GLY A 234 -15.64 5.98 -0.42
N ASP A 235 -16.03 7.25 -0.25
CA ASP A 235 -15.07 8.35 -0.39
C ASP A 235 -14.07 8.36 0.77
N ILE A 236 -12.86 8.83 0.49
CA ILE A 236 -11.69 8.77 1.37
C ILE A 236 -11.31 10.19 1.80
N SER A 237 -11.31 10.45 3.10
CA SER A 237 -10.67 11.64 3.68
C SER A 237 -9.26 11.24 4.11
N THR A 238 -8.27 11.67 3.35
CA THR A 238 -6.87 11.43 3.70
C THR A 238 -6.34 12.44 4.71
N HIS A 239 -5.14 12.21 5.24
CA HIS A 239 -4.51 13.03 6.25
C HIS A 239 -5.34 13.13 7.55
N VAL A 240 -5.95 12.00 7.94
CA VAL A 240 -6.88 12.00 9.10
C VAL A 240 -6.25 12.54 10.38
N PHE A 241 -4.93 12.40 10.60
CA PHE A 241 -4.26 12.89 11.81
C PHE A 241 -3.50 14.20 11.63
N ARG A 242 -3.89 15.02 10.64
CA ARG A 242 -3.30 16.33 10.38
C ARG A 242 -3.89 17.41 11.29
N MET A 243 -3.03 18.14 11.98
CA MET A 243 -3.42 19.36 12.68
C MET A 243 -3.70 20.50 11.68
N PRO A 244 -4.69 21.37 11.95
CA PRO A 244 -5.58 21.44 13.11
C PRO A 244 -6.96 20.80 12.88
N ALA A 245 -7.04 19.63 12.22
CA ALA A 245 -8.33 18.97 11.96
C ALA A 245 -9.14 18.78 13.26
N PRO A 246 -10.42 19.16 13.29
CA PRO A 246 -11.26 19.14 14.50
C PRO A 246 -11.79 17.74 14.79
N LEU A 247 -10.90 16.75 14.93
CA LEU A 247 -11.27 15.35 15.07
C LEU A 247 -11.79 14.98 16.47
N LEU A 248 -11.40 15.78 17.49
CA LEU A 248 -11.71 15.51 18.89
C LEU A 248 -12.80 16.44 19.38
N GLY A 249 -13.69 15.86 20.20
CA GLY A 249 -14.65 16.62 20.98
C GLY A 249 -13.99 17.29 22.21
N PRO A 250 -14.77 18.10 22.97
CA PRO A 250 -14.27 18.76 24.17
C PRO A 250 -13.80 17.79 25.28
N ASP A 251 -14.23 16.55 25.23
CA ASP A 251 -13.85 15.47 26.16
C ASP A 251 -12.57 14.70 25.72
N GLY A 252 -11.94 15.13 24.63
CA GLY A 252 -10.74 14.49 24.07
C GLY A 252 -11.01 13.17 23.35
N LYS A 253 -12.27 12.81 23.12
CA LYS A 253 -12.65 11.63 22.35
C LYS A 253 -12.96 11.98 20.90
N PRO A 254 -13.01 10.98 20.00
CA PRO A 254 -13.44 11.22 18.61
C PRO A 254 -14.77 11.99 18.57
N ALA A 255 -14.79 13.07 17.81
CA ALA A 255 -15.99 13.90 17.67
C ALA A 255 -17.15 13.07 17.10
N PRO A 256 -18.40 13.27 17.57
CA PRO A 256 -19.56 12.45 17.13
C PRO A 256 -19.70 12.37 15.61
N TYR A 257 -19.46 13.46 14.89
CA TYR A 257 -19.56 13.49 13.43
C TYR A 257 -18.54 12.55 12.73
N MET A 258 -17.37 12.31 13.35
CA MET A 258 -16.37 11.37 12.82
C MET A 258 -16.88 9.93 12.90
N LEU A 259 -17.50 9.58 14.04
CA LEU A 259 -18.10 8.27 14.24
C LEU A 259 -19.29 8.03 13.30
N ASP A 260 -20.12 9.06 13.11
CA ASP A 260 -21.28 8.99 12.22
C ASP A 260 -20.85 8.93 10.74
N ALA A 261 -19.80 9.66 10.36
CA ALA A 261 -19.21 9.56 9.02
C ALA A 261 -18.70 8.15 8.72
N ARG A 262 -17.98 7.54 9.65
CA ARG A 262 -17.52 6.13 9.52
C ARG A 262 -18.71 5.17 9.35
N LYS A 263 -19.78 5.31 10.15
CA LYS A 263 -21.00 4.50 10.01
C LYS A 263 -21.67 4.66 8.65
N ARG A 264 -21.56 5.84 8.04
CA ARG A 264 -22.05 6.10 6.68
C ARG A 264 -21.13 5.52 5.60
N GLY A 265 -19.94 5.02 5.96
CA GLY A 265 -19.00 4.39 5.05
C GLY A 265 -17.92 5.31 4.49
N ILE A 266 -17.75 6.51 5.07
CA ILE A 266 -16.58 7.36 4.76
C ILE A 266 -15.33 6.68 5.28
N LYS A 267 -14.25 6.71 4.48
CA LYS A 267 -12.96 6.14 4.78
C LYS A 267 -11.99 7.20 5.28
N PHE A 268 -11.15 6.83 6.24
CA PHE A 268 -10.17 7.72 6.85
C PHE A 268 -8.78 7.13 6.66
N ASP A 269 -8.00 7.78 5.81
CA ASP A 269 -6.65 7.37 5.45
C ASP A 269 -5.60 8.18 6.21
N VAL A 270 -4.49 7.53 6.60
CA VAL A 270 -3.41 8.20 7.33
C VAL A 270 -2.73 9.26 6.48
N GLY A 271 -2.33 8.94 5.24
CA GLY A 271 -1.64 9.89 4.37
C GLY A 271 -0.54 10.65 5.12
N HIS A 272 0.46 9.95 5.68
CA HIS A 272 1.38 10.51 6.68
C HIS A 272 2.07 11.80 6.22
N GLY A 273 2.58 11.81 4.99
CA GLY A 273 3.20 12.96 4.35
C GLY A 273 4.41 13.56 5.06
N GLY A 274 4.82 14.68 4.52
CA GLY A 274 5.81 15.58 5.14
C GLY A 274 5.17 16.59 6.11
N GLY A 275 3.82 16.72 6.14
CA GLY A 275 3.09 17.73 6.89
C GLY A 275 1.79 17.27 7.57
N SER A 276 1.45 15.96 7.57
CA SER A 276 0.06 15.55 7.79
C SER A 276 -0.17 14.51 8.89
N PHE A 277 0.80 14.30 9.79
CA PHE A 277 0.66 13.35 10.89
C PHE A 277 1.15 13.92 12.22
N THR A 278 0.30 13.91 13.25
CA THR A 278 0.69 14.28 14.63
C THR A 278 0.16 13.27 15.64
N PHE A 279 0.99 12.96 16.64
CA PHE A 279 0.55 12.12 17.76
C PHE A 279 -0.50 12.81 18.63
N ALA A 280 -0.53 14.12 18.63
CA ALA A 280 -1.55 14.90 19.35
C ALA A 280 -2.99 14.57 18.92
N LEU A 281 -3.19 14.17 17.67
CA LEU A 281 -4.47 13.69 17.15
C LEU A 281 -4.54 12.14 17.11
N ALA A 282 -3.49 11.49 16.63
CA ALA A 282 -3.51 10.04 16.41
C ALA A 282 -3.68 9.26 17.73
N GLU A 283 -2.96 9.63 18.79
CA GLU A 283 -2.99 8.90 20.04
C GLU A 283 -4.38 8.90 20.72
N PRO A 284 -5.05 10.05 20.94
CA PRO A 284 -6.38 10.05 21.53
C PRO A 284 -7.44 9.38 20.64
N MET A 285 -7.34 9.52 19.31
CA MET A 285 -8.24 8.82 18.39
C MET A 285 -8.09 7.30 18.52
N VAL A 286 -6.87 6.77 18.43
CA VAL A 286 -6.57 5.34 18.54
C VAL A 286 -6.94 4.81 19.93
N LYS A 287 -6.59 5.48 21.03
CA LYS A 287 -6.95 5.09 22.39
C LYS A 287 -8.47 4.97 22.63
N ASN A 288 -9.26 5.67 21.86
CA ASN A 288 -10.72 5.60 21.90
C ASN A 288 -11.32 4.72 20.80
N GLY A 289 -10.52 3.84 20.18
CA GLY A 289 -10.97 2.85 19.20
C GLY A 289 -11.26 3.40 17.81
N PHE A 290 -10.81 4.61 17.51
CA PHE A 290 -10.88 5.15 16.18
C PHE A 290 -9.58 4.88 15.43
N PHE A 291 -9.46 3.69 14.85
CA PHE A 291 -8.33 3.31 13.99
C PHE A 291 -8.52 3.88 12.58
N PRO A 292 -7.46 4.16 11.81
CA PRO A 292 -7.61 4.54 10.40
C PRO A 292 -8.22 3.38 9.60
N ASP A 293 -8.86 3.68 8.47
CA ASP A 293 -9.28 2.62 7.54
C ASP A 293 -8.08 2.12 6.73
N SER A 294 -7.17 3.01 6.33
CA SER A 294 -5.93 2.69 5.63
C SER A 294 -4.72 3.42 6.19
N ILE A 295 -3.56 2.74 6.17
CA ILE A 295 -2.26 3.31 6.47
C ILE A 295 -1.53 3.54 5.15
N SER A 296 -1.26 4.80 4.83
CA SER A 296 -0.57 5.22 3.63
C SER A 296 0.52 6.23 3.94
N THR A 297 1.43 6.44 2.98
CA THR A 297 2.63 7.22 3.21
C THR A 297 2.54 8.67 2.79
N ASP A 298 1.72 8.99 1.80
CA ASP A 298 1.86 10.24 1.04
C ASP A 298 3.32 10.41 0.60
N LEU A 299 3.81 9.39 -0.12
CA LEU A 299 5.20 9.26 -0.53
C LEU A 299 5.58 10.33 -1.54
N HIS A 300 6.47 11.21 -1.14
CA HIS A 300 7.13 12.21 -1.98
C HIS A 300 8.52 12.51 -1.42
N VAL A 301 9.33 13.34 -2.08
CA VAL A 301 10.71 13.65 -1.64
C VAL A 301 10.74 14.12 -0.19
N GLY A 302 9.87 15.06 0.20
CA GLY A 302 9.85 15.63 1.55
C GLY A 302 9.45 14.61 2.62
N SER A 303 8.51 13.71 2.33
CA SER A 303 8.07 12.70 3.29
C SER A 303 9.09 11.56 3.43
N ALA A 304 9.69 11.10 2.32
CA ALA A 304 10.68 10.03 2.32
C ALA A 304 11.99 10.41 3.04
N THR A 305 12.35 11.69 3.01
CA THR A 305 13.53 12.23 3.71
C THR A 305 13.22 12.81 5.09
N GLY A 306 11.95 12.81 5.48
CA GLY A 306 11.46 13.28 6.75
C GLY A 306 11.17 12.15 7.75
N VAL A 307 10.27 12.42 8.69
CA VAL A 307 9.91 11.47 9.77
C VAL A 307 8.98 10.34 9.31
N MET A 308 8.40 10.41 8.12
CA MET A 308 7.59 9.34 7.52
C MET A 308 8.46 8.14 7.19
N LEU A 309 9.58 8.32 6.53
CA LEU A 309 10.56 7.34 6.05
C LEU A 309 10.00 6.38 4.99
N ASN A 310 9.14 5.46 5.39
CA ASN A 310 8.52 4.44 4.53
C ASN A 310 7.24 3.87 5.18
N LEU A 311 6.48 3.07 4.43
CA LEU A 311 5.24 2.47 4.93
C LEU A 311 5.43 1.61 6.19
N PRO A 312 6.43 0.71 6.31
CA PRO A 312 6.67 -0.03 7.55
C PRO A 312 6.95 0.84 8.77
N ASN A 313 7.55 2.03 8.59
CA ASN A 313 7.72 2.98 9.68
C ASN A 313 6.39 3.61 10.10
N VAL A 314 5.52 3.95 9.16
CA VAL A 314 4.16 4.45 9.47
C VAL A 314 3.35 3.36 10.17
N MET A 315 3.38 2.11 9.67
CA MET A 315 2.76 0.95 10.33
C MET A 315 3.26 0.79 11.77
N SER A 316 4.57 0.92 11.98
CA SER A 316 5.19 0.82 13.32
C SER A 316 4.76 1.93 14.26
N LYS A 317 4.49 3.15 13.76
CA LYS A 317 3.92 4.25 14.55
C LYS A 317 2.51 3.91 15.04
N ILE A 318 1.68 3.40 14.15
CA ILE A 318 0.30 3.00 14.48
C ILE A 318 0.31 1.82 15.48
N LEU A 319 1.22 0.84 15.29
CA LEU A 319 1.45 -0.24 16.25
C LEU A 319 1.88 0.29 17.63
N ALA A 320 2.79 1.27 17.67
CA ALA A 320 3.26 1.90 18.91
C ALA A 320 2.16 2.68 19.66
N LEU A 321 1.10 3.09 18.98
CA LEU A 321 -0.09 3.68 19.60
C LEU A 321 -1.05 2.64 20.21
N GLY A 322 -0.78 1.33 20.01
CA GLY A 322 -1.54 0.23 20.60
C GLY A 322 -2.55 -0.42 19.65
N VAL A 323 -2.52 -0.13 18.35
CA VAL A 323 -3.31 -0.88 17.37
C VAL A 323 -2.70 -2.30 17.24
N PRO A 324 -3.50 -3.37 17.33
CA PRO A 324 -3.00 -4.74 17.20
C PRO A 324 -2.31 -4.99 15.84
N LEU A 325 -1.25 -5.82 15.83
CA LEU A 325 -0.50 -6.12 14.59
C LEU A 325 -1.40 -6.60 13.44
N ALA A 326 -2.34 -7.51 13.73
CA ALA A 326 -3.27 -8.00 12.70
C ALA A 326 -4.15 -6.89 12.10
N GLU A 327 -4.49 -5.86 12.90
CA GLU A 327 -5.24 -4.71 12.42
C GLU A 327 -4.34 -3.78 11.60
N VAL A 328 -3.11 -3.50 12.04
CA VAL A 328 -2.12 -2.75 11.24
C VAL A 328 -1.88 -3.41 9.87
N ILE A 329 -1.81 -4.76 9.83
CA ILE A 329 -1.72 -5.50 8.57
C ILE A 329 -3.01 -5.33 7.74
N ARG A 330 -4.20 -5.39 8.34
CA ARG A 330 -5.47 -5.14 7.66
C ARG A 330 -5.52 -3.77 7.02
N GLU A 331 -5.13 -2.74 7.77
CA GLU A 331 -5.09 -1.34 7.35
C GLU A 331 -4.01 -1.03 6.29
N SER A 332 -3.08 -1.97 6.07
CA SER A 332 -1.98 -1.84 5.09
C SER A 332 -2.09 -2.85 3.93
N THR A 333 -3.13 -3.69 3.90
CA THR A 333 -3.33 -4.72 2.87
C THR A 333 -4.79 -4.80 2.41
N THR A 334 -5.66 -5.43 3.20
CA THR A 334 -7.05 -5.74 2.84
C THR A 334 -7.90 -4.49 2.64
N ASN A 335 -7.81 -3.54 3.57
CA ASN A 335 -8.60 -2.32 3.51
C ASN A 335 -8.22 -1.44 2.32
N PRO A 336 -6.94 -1.00 2.16
CA PRO A 336 -6.56 -0.16 1.02
C PRO A 336 -6.78 -0.86 -0.32
N ALA A 337 -6.59 -2.18 -0.43
CA ALA A 337 -6.95 -2.93 -1.63
C ALA A 337 -8.46 -2.84 -1.94
N THR A 338 -9.31 -2.88 -0.91
CA THR A 338 -10.77 -2.72 -1.07
C THR A 338 -11.14 -1.28 -1.45
N GLU A 339 -10.50 -0.29 -0.85
CA GLU A 339 -10.73 1.12 -1.12
C GLU A 339 -10.43 1.53 -2.56
N ILE A 340 -9.44 0.87 -3.19
CA ILE A 340 -9.11 1.07 -4.61
C ILE A 340 -9.87 0.11 -5.55
N GLY A 341 -10.88 -0.64 -5.04
CA GLY A 341 -11.69 -1.54 -5.87
C GLY A 341 -11.00 -2.85 -6.29
N HIS A 342 -9.85 -3.19 -5.70
CA HIS A 342 -9.06 -4.39 -5.99
C HIS A 342 -8.89 -5.31 -4.78
N PRO A 343 -9.98 -5.79 -4.15
CA PRO A 343 -9.91 -6.57 -2.92
C PRO A 343 -9.17 -7.91 -3.08
N GLU A 344 -8.95 -8.39 -4.31
CA GLU A 344 -8.16 -9.59 -4.61
C GLU A 344 -6.67 -9.42 -4.32
N LEU A 345 -6.16 -8.18 -4.23
CA LEU A 345 -4.76 -7.89 -3.95
C LEU A 345 -4.43 -7.93 -2.45
N GLY A 346 -5.43 -7.70 -1.59
CA GLY A 346 -5.28 -7.65 -0.13
C GLY A 346 -5.48 -9.00 0.55
N GLN A 347 -5.07 -10.13 -0.07
CA GLN A 347 -5.31 -11.47 0.46
C GLN A 347 -4.24 -12.49 0.04
N ILE A 348 -4.15 -13.58 0.82
CA ILE A 348 -3.43 -14.80 0.50
C ILE A 348 -4.46 -15.91 0.32
N ALA A 349 -4.85 -16.18 -0.92
CA ALA A 349 -5.83 -17.22 -1.24
C ALA A 349 -5.35 -18.05 -2.42
N VAL A 350 -5.66 -19.35 -2.42
CA VAL A 350 -5.32 -20.24 -3.54
C VAL A 350 -5.94 -19.69 -4.83
N GLY A 351 -5.13 -19.55 -5.86
CA GLY A 351 -5.50 -18.96 -7.16
C GLY A 351 -5.26 -17.44 -7.27
N SER A 352 -5.10 -16.73 -6.17
CA SER A 352 -4.75 -15.30 -6.18
C SER A 352 -3.33 -15.08 -6.72
N VAL A 353 -3.07 -13.90 -7.25
CA VAL A 353 -1.70 -13.47 -7.58
C VAL A 353 -0.83 -13.53 -6.32
N ALA A 354 0.38 -14.07 -6.46
CA ALA A 354 1.31 -14.18 -5.34
C ALA A 354 2.07 -12.85 -5.13
N ASP A 355 1.35 -11.88 -4.59
CA ASP A 355 1.91 -10.63 -4.05
C ASP A 355 1.99 -10.77 -2.53
N ILE A 356 3.22 -10.82 -2.00
CA ILE A 356 3.48 -11.18 -0.61
C ILE A 356 4.54 -10.25 -0.03
N ALA A 357 4.32 -9.80 1.21
CA ALA A 357 5.35 -9.22 2.05
C ALA A 357 5.73 -10.22 3.17
N VAL A 358 7.03 -10.50 3.29
CA VAL A 358 7.56 -11.19 4.46
C VAL A 358 8.17 -10.15 5.38
N LEU A 359 7.68 -10.09 6.60
CA LEU A 359 7.99 -9.06 7.58
C LEU A 359 8.64 -9.68 8.82
N ARG A 360 9.55 -8.95 9.42
CA ARG A 360 10.07 -9.21 10.77
C ARG A 360 9.53 -8.15 11.72
N VAL A 361 9.15 -8.53 12.91
CA VAL A 361 8.85 -7.61 14.01
C VAL A 361 10.02 -7.65 14.97
N ASP A 362 10.81 -6.60 14.99
CA ASP A 362 11.92 -6.43 15.92
C ASP A 362 11.38 -5.95 17.28
N HIS A 363 11.86 -6.54 18.36
CA HIS A 363 11.54 -6.13 19.72
C HIS A 363 12.68 -5.34 20.34
N GLY A 364 12.39 -4.20 20.97
CA GLY A 364 13.39 -3.32 21.55
C GLY A 364 12.82 -1.97 22.00
N ASN A 365 13.66 -0.95 22.08
CA ASN A 365 13.25 0.41 22.37
C ASN A 365 13.38 1.27 21.11
N PHE A 366 12.28 1.65 20.54
CA PHE A 366 12.23 2.43 19.30
C PHE A 366 11.56 3.77 19.55
N GLY A 367 12.15 4.85 19.01
CA GLY A 367 11.55 6.19 19.02
C GLY A 367 10.89 6.46 17.67
N TYR A 368 9.66 6.96 17.71
CA TYR A 368 8.89 7.37 16.54
C TYR A 368 8.59 8.87 16.65
N ALA A 369 9.01 9.65 15.67
CA ALA A 369 8.78 11.09 15.63
C ALA A 369 7.56 11.43 14.77
N ASP A 370 6.88 12.53 15.11
CA ASP A 370 5.86 13.15 14.28
C ASP A 370 6.36 14.48 13.70
N LEU A 371 5.51 15.13 12.95
CA LEU A 371 5.83 16.38 12.26
C LEU A 371 5.83 17.62 13.15
N ALA A 372 5.22 17.56 14.34
CA ALA A 372 5.22 18.61 15.32
C ALA A 372 6.46 18.57 16.26
N GLY A 373 7.40 17.63 15.99
CA GLY A 373 8.55 17.40 16.87
C GLY A 373 8.23 16.52 18.08
N GLY A 374 7.04 15.92 18.10
CA GLY A 374 6.61 14.95 19.11
C GLY A 374 7.28 13.59 18.92
N LYS A 375 7.42 12.83 20.02
CA LYS A 375 7.98 11.50 20.03
C LYS A 375 7.13 10.53 20.84
N VAL A 376 6.86 9.36 20.27
CA VAL A 376 6.32 8.18 20.97
C VAL A 376 7.39 7.10 21.02
N ASN A 377 7.47 6.39 22.15
CA ASN A 377 8.32 5.22 22.29
C ASN A 377 7.49 3.96 22.05
N GLY A 378 7.99 3.07 21.20
CA GLY A 378 7.43 1.75 20.96
C GLY A 378 8.40 0.64 21.34
N THR A 379 7.88 -0.55 21.55
CA THR A 379 8.66 -1.76 21.84
C THR A 379 8.83 -2.66 20.63
N GLU A 380 8.19 -2.33 19.53
CA GLU A 380 8.16 -3.12 18.31
C GLU A 380 8.42 -2.25 17.08
N ARG A 381 9.07 -2.86 16.07
CA ARG A 381 9.33 -2.25 14.77
C ARG A 381 9.14 -3.27 13.67
N ILE A 382 8.32 -2.93 12.69
CA ILE A 382 8.10 -3.74 11.49
C ILE A 382 9.24 -3.47 10.50
N VAL A 383 9.91 -4.54 10.06
CA VAL A 383 11.02 -4.50 9.12
C VAL A 383 10.72 -5.44 7.95
N PRO A 384 10.75 -4.97 6.70
CA PRO A 384 10.61 -5.84 5.54
C PRO A 384 11.79 -6.78 5.41
N GLU A 385 11.52 -8.06 5.20
CA GLU A 385 12.53 -9.08 4.99
C GLU A 385 12.59 -9.54 3.53
N MET A 386 11.42 -9.70 2.91
CA MET A 386 11.31 -10.11 1.51
C MET A 386 10.04 -9.56 0.88
N THR A 387 10.13 -9.22 -0.41
CA THR A 387 8.98 -8.81 -1.22
C THR A 387 8.84 -9.73 -2.41
N ILE A 388 7.66 -10.30 -2.59
CA ILE A 388 7.32 -11.15 -3.71
C ILE A 388 6.20 -10.47 -4.51
N ARG A 389 6.45 -10.26 -5.81
CA ARG A 389 5.53 -9.61 -6.73
C ARG A 389 5.20 -10.55 -7.88
N ALA A 390 3.91 -10.90 -8.04
CA ALA A 390 3.45 -11.88 -9.03
C ALA A 390 4.29 -13.17 -9.01
N GLY A 391 4.56 -13.68 -7.81
CA GLY A 391 5.30 -14.92 -7.58
C GLY A 391 6.81 -14.84 -7.74
N ARG A 392 7.37 -13.68 -8.05
CA ARG A 392 8.81 -13.47 -8.17
C ARG A 392 9.34 -12.73 -6.94
N VAL A 393 10.42 -13.25 -6.35
CA VAL A 393 11.14 -12.53 -5.31
C VAL A 393 11.81 -11.32 -5.96
N VAL A 394 11.38 -10.13 -5.58
CA VAL A 394 11.87 -8.85 -6.13
C VAL A 394 12.78 -8.11 -5.15
N PHE A 395 12.72 -8.47 -3.87
CA PHE A 395 13.60 -8.01 -2.80
C PHE A 395 13.78 -9.12 -1.76
N ASP A 396 15.02 -9.27 -1.28
CA ASP A 396 15.43 -10.26 -0.27
C ASP A 396 16.56 -9.66 0.55
N LEU A 397 16.23 -9.13 1.73
CA LEU A 397 17.15 -8.37 2.58
C LEU A 397 18.35 -9.19 3.03
N ASN A 398 18.10 -10.45 3.42
CA ASN A 398 19.10 -11.35 3.99
C ASN A 398 19.49 -12.49 3.05
N ALA A 399 19.24 -12.33 1.73
CA ALA A 399 19.59 -13.29 0.70
C ALA A 399 19.12 -14.73 1.01
N ARG A 400 17.92 -14.88 1.58
CA ARG A 400 17.35 -16.20 1.96
C ARG A 400 17.11 -17.11 0.76
N THR A 401 16.96 -16.51 -0.43
CA THR A 401 16.81 -17.23 -1.68
C THR A 401 18.13 -17.57 -2.37
N ALA A 402 19.24 -17.03 -1.89
CA ALA A 402 20.55 -17.28 -2.45
C ALA A 402 21.17 -18.57 -1.92
N VAL A 403 22.07 -19.16 -2.69
CA VAL A 403 22.94 -20.27 -2.26
C VAL A 403 24.29 -19.72 -1.80
N PRO A 404 25.01 -20.43 -0.91
CA PRO A 404 26.36 -20.03 -0.52
C PRO A 404 27.23 -19.77 -1.75
N TRP A 405 28.02 -18.70 -1.77
CA TRP A 405 28.75 -18.27 -2.96
C TRP A 405 29.71 -19.34 -3.50
N ARG A 406 30.20 -20.25 -2.65
CA ARG A 406 31.04 -21.38 -3.05
C ARG A 406 30.29 -22.48 -3.81
N GLU A 407 28.96 -22.55 -3.64
CA GLU A 407 28.06 -23.52 -4.28
C GLU A 407 27.33 -22.88 -5.47
N GLY A 408 27.35 -21.54 -5.56
CA GLY A 408 26.73 -20.77 -6.61
C GLY A 408 27.56 -20.83 -7.90
N HIS A 409 26.95 -21.21 -9.01
CA HIS A 409 27.55 -21.04 -10.32
C HIS A 409 27.39 -19.58 -10.75
N LEU A 410 28.50 -18.90 -11.07
CA LEU A 410 28.50 -17.56 -11.65
C LEU A 410 27.77 -17.60 -13.01
N LYS A 411 26.48 -17.39 -12.99
CA LYS A 411 25.71 -17.05 -14.20
C LYS A 411 25.71 -15.54 -14.30
N TYR A 412 26.58 -14.99 -15.15
CA TYR A 412 26.39 -13.61 -15.58
C TYR A 412 25.01 -13.53 -16.25
N ALA A 413 24.07 -12.81 -15.62
CA ALA A 413 22.84 -12.47 -16.30
C ALA A 413 23.23 -11.57 -17.49
N THR A 414 23.20 -12.11 -18.67
CA THR A 414 23.13 -11.29 -19.88
C THR A 414 21.82 -10.53 -19.80
N ARG A 415 21.92 -9.22 -19.70
CA ARG A 415 20.78 -8.29 -19.73
C ARG A 415 20.06 -8.35 -21.06
#